data_9ac6eafe88d5b06bd188196e2ce13ccc
#
_entry.id   9ac6eafe88d5b06bd188196e2ce13ccc
#
_cell.length_a   1.000
_cell.length_b   1.000
_cell.length_c   1.000
_cell.angle_alpha   90.00
_cell.angle_beta   90.00
_cell.angle_gamma   90.00
#
_symmetry.space_group_name_H-M   'P 1'
#
loop_
_entity.id
_entity.type
_entity.pdbx_description
1 polymer ?
#
loop_
_entity_poly.entity_id
_entity_poly.type
_entity_poly.pdbx_seq_one_letter_code
_entity_poly.pdbx_strand_id
1 'polypeptide(L)'
;MEAPWAYHVLGRFDRIVTLLETGDKYAFRDKTGSTGPGSIPGNNDSGGLSACYVWNCLGIFPQSGMDNVLVGKPKFERAVLTLSSGKSLTIRRIGSGIPSHAVWNGTPLEDMHLSVEAMMNGGELIVFA
;
A
#
# COMPACT_ATOMS: atom_id res chain seq x y z
N MET A 1 -12.89 -1.39 -2.04
CA MET A 1 -11.42 -1.43 -2.17
C MET A 1 -10.73 -0.62 -1.07
N GLU A 2 -11.24 0.54 -0.71
CA GLU A 2 -10.65 1.43 0.32
C GLU A 2 -11.01 1.04 1.77
N ALA A 3 -11.99 0.15 1.98
CA ALA A 3 -12.52 -0.15 3.30
C ALA A 3 -11.47 -0.51 4.37
N PRO A 4 -10.43 -1.33 4.11
CA PRO A 4 -9.39 -1.59 5.09
C PRO A 4 -8.64 -0.31 5.50
N TRP A 5 -8.43 0.61 4.57
CA TRP A 5 -7.69 1.85 4.80
C TRP A 5 -8.47 2.92 5.57
N ALA A 6 -9.79 2.76 5.72
CA ALA A 6 -10.60 3.63 6.57
C ALA A 6 -10.13 3.63 8.04
N TYR A 7 -9.52 2.55 8.50
CA TYR A 7 -8.94 2.48 9.83
C TYR A 7 -7.69 3.34 10.03
N HIS A 8 -7.11 3.86 8.95
CA HIS A 8 -5.95 4.75 9.00
C HIS A 8 -6.25 6.04 9.78
N VAL A 9 -7.42 6.63 9.55
CA VAL A 9 -7.88 7.86 10.24
C VAL A 9 -7.98 7.66 11.75
N LEU A 10 -8.19 6.42 12.20
CA LEU A 10 -8.28 6.05 13.59
C LEU A 10 -6.93 5.60 14.19
N GLY A 11 -5.85 5.64 13.41
CA GLY A 11 -4.54 5.12 13.80
C GLY A 11 -4.54 3.60 14.08
N ARG A 12 -5.56 2.87 13.60
CA ARG A 12 -5.69 1.43 13.84
C ARG A 12 -5.01 0.60 12.75
N PHE A 13 -3.67 0.74 12.69
CA PHE A 13 -2.84 -0.02 11.74
C PHE A 13 -2.93 -1.53 11.92
N ASP A 14 -3.19 -2.01 13.14
CA ASP A 14 -3.48 -3.40 13.44
C ASP A 14 -4.66 -3.94 12.61
N ARG A 15 -5.72 -3.14 12.47
CA ARG A 15 -6.91 -3.52 11.68
C ARG A 15 -6.62 -3.51 10.19
N ILE A 16 -5.88 -2.53 9.70
CA ILE A 16 -5.47 -2.49 8.30
C ILE A 16 -4.68 -3.76 7.96
N VAL A 17 -3.65 -4.07 8.73
CA VAL A 17 -2.81 -5.26 8.53
C VAL A 17 -3.65 -6.54 8.55
N THR A 18 -4.49 -6.72 9.56
CA THR A 18 -5.35 -7.92 9.67
C THR A 18 -6.27 -8.07 8.46
N LEU A 19 -6.89 -6.99 8.00
CA LEU A 19 -7.82 -7.04 6.86
C LEU A 19 -7.11 -7.30 5.54
N LEU A 20 -5.94 -6.68 5.31
CA LEU A 20 -5.16 -6.90 4.10
C LEU A 20 -4.59 -8.31 4.04
N GLU A 21 -4.04 -8.83 5.13
CA GLU A 21 -3.53 -10.21 5.22
C GLU A 21 -4.67 -11.24 5.06
N THR A 22 -5.85 -10.95 5.59
CA THR A 22 -7.03 -11.78 5.38
C THR A 22 -7.48 -11.75 3.92
N GLY A 23 -7.47 -10.57 3.30
CA GLY A 23 -7.75 -10.39 1.88
C GLY A 23 -6.81 -11.20 0.99
N ASP A 24 -5.51 -11.13 1.27
CA ASP A 24 -4.48 -11.92 0.56
C ASP A 24 -4.75 -13.43 0.68
N LYS A 25 -5.10 -13.88 1.88
CA LYS A 25 -5.30 -15.31 2.14
C LYS A 25 -6.57 -15.88 1.50
N TYR A 26 -7.65 -15.13 1.47
CA TYR A 26 -8.96 -15.66 1.12
C TYR A 26 -9.57 -15.09 -0.15
N ALA A 27 -9.21 -13.86 -0.52
CA ALA A 27 -9.81 -13.15 -1.65
C ALA A 27 -8.88 -13.08 -2.86
N PHE A 28 -7.65 -12.65 -2.69
CA PHE A 28 -6.65 -12.60 -3.77
C PHE A 28 -5.85 -13.91 -3.76
N ARG A 29 -6.31 -14.90 -4.50
CA ARG A 29 -5.66 -16.21 -4.57
C ARG A 29 -4.85 -16.37 -5.85
N ASP A 30 -3.74 -17.11 -5.73
CA ASP A 30 -2.91 -17.48 -6.86
C ASP A 30 -3.57 -18.58 -7.69
N LYS A 31 -4.49 -18.21 -8.57
CA LYS A 31 -4.91 -19.05 -9.69
C LYS A 31 -4.68 -18.28 -10.98
N THR A 32 -3.54 -18.52 -11.57
CA THR A 32 -3.17 -17.96 -12.86
C THR A 32 -4.26 -18.20 -13.92
N GLY A 33 -4.74 -17.12 -14.50
CA GLY A 33 -5.50 -17.14 -15.75
C GLY A 33 -7.00 -17.18 -15.63
N SER A 34 -7.64 -16.98 -14.49
CA SER A 34 -9.09 -16.89 -14.41
C SER A 34 -9.59 -15.69 -13.62
N THR A 35 -10.53 -14.98 -14.22
CA THR A 35 -11.43 -14.06 -13.54
C THR A 35 -12.55 -14.88 -12.91
N GLY A 36 -12.32 -15.48 -11.77
CA GLY A 36 -13.31 -16.35 -11.16
C GLY A 36 -13.04 -16.57 -9.68
N PRO A 37 -13.88 -17.37 -9.00
CA PRO A 37 -13.63 -17.72 -7.62
C PRO A 37 -12.22 -18.28 -7.44
N GLY A 38 -11.31 -17.50 -6.86
CA GLY A 38 -9.96 -17.93 -6.53
C GLY A 38 -8.81 -17.17 -7.19
N SER A 39 -9.03 -16.08 -7.96
CA SER A 39 -7.96 -15.19 -8.43
C SER A 39 -8.11 -13.77 -7.91
N ILE A 40 -9.22 -13.10 -8.20
CA ILE A 40 -9.57 -11.79 -7.67
C ILE A 40 -11.00 -11.79 -7.14
N PRO A 41 -11.31 -11.01 -6.09
CA PRO A 41 -12.65 -10.97 -5.51
C PRO A 41 -13.61 -10.14 -6.36
N GLY A 42 -14.27 -10.77 -7.33
CA GLY A 42 -15.25 -10.13 -8.19
C GLY A 42 -14.69 -9.63 -9.51
N ASN A 43 -15.34 -8.62 -10.10
CA ASN A 43 -14.98 -8.03 -11.38
C ASN A 43 -13.76 -7.11 -11.25
N ASN A 44 -12.81 -7.23 -12.18
CA ASN A 44 -11.61 -6.38 -12.16
C ASN A 44 -11.86 -4.96 -12.67
N ASP A 45 -12.93 -4.72 -13.41
CA ASP A 45 -13.36 -3.41 -13.93
C ASP A 45 -12.20 -2.48 -14.32
N SER A 46 -11.67 -2.67 -15.52
CA SER A 46 -10.52 -1.88 -16.02
C SER A 46 -9.25 -1.97 -15.17
N GLY A 47 -9.06 -3.07 -14.43
CA GLY A 47 -7.88 -3.31 -13.61
C GLY A 47 -7.96 -2.74 -12.19
N GLY A 48 -9.13 -2.26 -11.74
CA GLY A 48 -9.28 -1.64 -10.43
C GLY A 48 -8.91 -2.55 -9.26
N LEU A 49 -9.33 -3.82 -9.27
CA LEU A 49 -8.95 -4.77 -8.23
C LEU A 49 -7.49 -5.16 -8.28
N SER A 50 -6.92 -5.32 -9.47
CA SER A 50 -5.48 -5.59 -9.63
C SER A 50 -4.64 -4.41 -9.15
N ALA A 51 -5.03 -3.18 -9.47
CA ALA A 51 -4.36 -1.97 -8.98
C ALA A 51 -4.46 -1.86 -7.46
N CYS A 52 -5.62 -2.12 -6.89
CA CYS A 52 -5.82 -2.15 -5.44
C CYS A 52 -4.88 -3.16 -4.77
N TYR A 53 -4.75 -4.37 -5.32
CA TYR A 53 -3.84 -5.38 -4.80
C TYR A 53 -2.38 -4.92 -4.84
N VAL A 54 -1.95 -4.29 -5.93
CA VAL A 54 -0.59 -3.75 -6.05
C VAL A 54 -0.34 -2.67 -4.99
N TRP A 55 -1.27 -1.72 -4.81
CA TRP A 55 -1.16 -0.71 -3.75
C TRP A 55 -1.04 -1.32 -2.36
N ASN A 56 -1.88 -2.31 -2.06
CA ASN A 56 -1.83 -3.04 -0.79
C ASN A 56 -0.48 -3.72 -0.57
N CYS A 57 0.09 -4.34 -1.61
CA CYS A 57 1.41 -4.97 -1.53
C CYS A 57 2.54 -3.95 -1.31
N LEU A 58 2.44 -2.77 -1.90
CA LEU A 58 3.40 -1.68 -1.69
C LEU A 58 3.27 -1.05 -0.30
N GLY A 59 2.16 -1.29 0.39
CA GLY A 59 1.88 -0.70 1.70
C GLY A 59 1.59 0.79 1.66
N ILE A 60 1.13 1.28 0.52
CA ILE A 60 0.66 2.65 0.34
C ILE A 60 -0.67 2.63 -0.40
N PHE A 61 -1.52 3.61 -0.16
CA PHE A 61 -2.83 3.67 -0.82
C PHE A 61 -3.22 5.11 -1.14
N PRO A 62 -3.48 5.45 -2.42
CA PRO A 62 -3.96 6.77 -2.80
C PRO A 62 -5.33 7.03 -2.16
N GLN A 63 -5.47 8.14 -1.49
CA GLN A 63 -6.75 8.53 -0.89
C GLN A 63 -7.61 9.25 -1.92
N SER A 64 -8.79 8.69 -2.25
CA SER A 64 -9.67 9.24 -3.26
C SER A 64 -10.07 10.68 -2.95
N GLY A 65 -9.91 11.56 -3.95
CA GLY A 65 -10.24 12.98 -3.84
C GLY A 65 -9.28 13.82 -3.00
N MET A 66 -8.18 13.24 -2.55
CA MET A 66 -7.14 13.92 -1.76
C MET A 66 -5.80 13.89 -2.48
N ASP A 67 -4.92 14.83 -2.14
CA ASP A 67 -3.56 14.91 -2.70
C ASP A 67 -2.53 14.21 -1.79
N ASN A 68 -2.91 13.05 -1.28
CA ASN A 68 -2.03 12.26 -0.43
C ASN A 68 -2.20 10.75 -0.64
N VAL A 69 -1.20 10.01 -0.18
CA VAL A 69 -1.24 8.56 -0.03
C VAL A 69 -1.15 8.20 1.45
N LEU A 70 -1.95 7.24 1.85
CA LEU A 70 -1.91 6.63 3.18
C LEU A 70 -0.74 5.64 3.22
N VAL A 71 0.03 5.64 4.29
CA VAL A 71 1.16 4.72 4.49
C VAL A 71 0.76 3.65 5.49
N GLY A 72 0.98 2.41 5.16
CA GLY A 72 0.71 1.24 5.99
C GLY A 72 1.88 0.26 5.94
N LYS A 73 1.60 -1.04 5.99
CA LYS A 73 2.62 -2.10 6.02
C LYS A 73 2.94 -2.60 4.60
N PRO A 74 4.14 -2.33 4.06
CA PRO A 74 4.59 -2.98 2.83
C PRO A 74 4.69 -4.50 3.01
N LYS A 75 4.25 -5.26 2.02
CA LYS A 75 4.38 -6.72 2.00
C LYS A 75 5.82 -7.15 1.81
N PHE A 76 6.57 -6.42 1.00
CA PHE A 76 7.96 -6.68 0.69
C PHE A 76 8.89 -5.90 1.63
N GLU A 77 10.09 -6.44 1.89
CA GLU A 77 11.13 -5.73 2.62
C GLU A 77 11.67 -4.54 1.83
N ARG A 78 11.69 -4.67 0.50
CA ARG A 78 12.10 -3.61 -0.41
C ARG A 78 11.37 -3.72 -1.74
N ALA A 79 10.83 -2.59 -2.20
CA ALA A 79 10.28 -2.42 -3.54
C ALA A 79 10.88 -1.16 -4.17
N VAL A 80 11.15 -1.19 -5.46
CA VAL A 80 11.62 -0.02 -6.23
C VAL A 80 10.71 0.14 -7.43
N LEU A 81 10.15 1.35 -7.56
CA LEU A 81 9.31 1.72 -8.69
C LEU A 81 10.03 2.78 -9.51
N THR A 82 10.08 2.58 -10.81
CA THR A 82 10.51 3.62 -11.76
C THR A 82 9.29 4.44 -12.13
N LEU A 83 9.34 5.73 -11.85
CA LEU A 83 8.25 6.67 -12.13
C LEU A 83 8.32 7.13 -13.60
N SER A 84 7.20 7.64 -14.12
CA SER A 84 7.13 8.19 -15.48
C SER A 84 8.09 9.34 -15.73
N SER A 85 8.50 10.04 -14.67
CA SER A 85 9.54 11.09 -14.72
C SER A 85 10.98 10.56 -14.87
N GLY A 86 11.17 9.23 -14.89
CA GLY A 86 12.49 8.60 -14.82
C GLY A 86 13.11 8.54 -13.43
N LYS A 87 12.48 9.14 -12.43
CA LYS A 87 12.90 9.07 -11.02
C LYS A 87 12.48 7.75 -10.40
N SER A 88 13.07 7.41 -9.25
CA SER A 88 12.74 6.17 -8.52
C SER A 88 12.08 6.47 -7.18
N LEU A 89 11.07 5.66 -6.85
CA LEU A 89 10.49 5.56 -5.52
C LEU A 89 10.96 4.24 -4.92
N THR A 90 11.69 4.31 -3.81
CA THR A 90 12.07 3.12 -3.03
C THR A 90 11.19 3.05 -1.79
N ILE A 91 10.57 1.90 -1.57
CA ILE A 91 9.80 1.60 -0.35
C ILE A 91 10.52 0.50 0.39
N ARG A 92 10.82 0.71 1.67
CA ARG A 92 11.46 -0.26 2.53
C ARG A 92 10.64 -0.50 3.79
N ARG A 93 10.59 -1.75 4.22
CA ARG A 93 10.01 -2.14 5.52
C ARG A 93 11.12 -2.66 6.43
N ILE A 94 11.14 -2.17 7.65
CA ILE A 94 12.00 -2.65 8.73
C ILE A 94 11.11 -3.27 9.80
N GLY A 95 11.33 -4.55 10.06
CA GLY A 95 10.49 -5.33 10.96
C GLY A 95 9.33 -6.03 10.25
N SER A 96 8.50 -6.75 11.03
CA SER A 96 7.40 -7.57 10.51
C SER A 96 6.09 -7.41 11.28
N GLY A 97 6.06 -6.54 12.29
CA GLY A 97 4.91 -6.30 13.15
C GLY A 97 3.90 -5.33 12.54
N ILE A 98 3.24 -4.59 13.42
CA ILE A 98 2.31 -3.53 13.07
C ILE A 98 3.11 -2.23 12.82
N PRO A 99 2.83 -1.47 11.75
CA PRO A 99 3.49 -0.20 11.51
C PRO A 99 3.33 0.77 12.69
N SER A 100 4.44 1.36 13.12
CA SER A 100 4.48 2.34 14.21
C SER A 100 4.74 3.75 13.72
N HIS A 101 5.61 3.91 12.73
CA HIS A 101 5.94 5.19 12.11
C HIS A 101 6.59 4.96 10.74
N ALA A 102 6.71 6.03 9.98
CA ALA A 102 7.41 6.02 8.70
C ALA A 102 8.27 7.27 8.53
N VAL A 103 9.28 7.15 7.68
CA VAL A 103 10.25 8.21 7.37
C VAL A 103 10.31 8.40 5.86
N TRP A 104 10.21 9.63 5.40
CA TRP A 104 10.37 10.00 3.99
C TRP A 104 11.64 10.83 3.81
N ASN A 105 12.58 10.34 3.01
CA ASN A 105 13.87 11.00 2.76
C ASN A 105 14.56 11.49 4.05
N GLY A 106 14.54 10.69 5.12
CA GLY A 106 15.13 11.01 6.42
C GLY A 106 14.25 11.82 7.36
N THR A 107 13.07 12.29 6.94
CA THR A 107 12.15 13.07 7.79
C THR A 107 10.96 12.21 8.22
N PRO A 108 10.62 12.13 9.51
CA PRO A 108 9.44 11.43 9.98
C PRO A 108 8.16 11.98 9.35
N LEU A 109 7.26 11.10 8.95
CA LEU A 109 5.95 11.47 8.44
C LEU A 109 4.97 11.70 9.59
N GLU A 110 4.24 12.80 9.52
CA GLU A 110 3.09 13.02 10.40
C GLU A 110 1.93 12.13 9.95
N ASP A 111 1.25 11.52 10.91
CA ASP A 111 0.05 10.72 10.69
C ASP A 111 0.15 9.65 9.59
N MET A 112 1.36 9.21 9.25
CA MET A 112 1.58 8.21 8.20
C MET A 112 0.98 8.61 6.83
N HIS A 113 1.08 9.88 6.47
CA HIS A 113 0.67 10.42 5.17
C HIS A 113 1.88 10.90 4.37
N LEU A 114 1.84 10.70 3.06
CA LEU A 114 2.82 11.22 2.12
C LEU A 114 2.09 11.95 1.00
N SER A 115 2.51 13.17 0.64
CA SER A 115 1.88 13.87 -0.48
C SER A 115 2.17 13.16 -1.82
N VAL A 116 1.20 13.20 -2.72
CA VAL A 116 1.37 12.65 -4.08
C VAL A 116 2.51 13.37 -4.80
N GLU A 117 2.62 14.70 -4.64
CA GLU A 117 3.71 15.49 -5.23
C GLU A 117 5.09 15.01 -4.75
N ALA A 118 5.28 14.82 -3.44
CA ALA A 118 6.53 14.31 -2.88
C ALA A 118 6.85 12.91 -3.43
N MET A 119 5.86 12.02 -3.46
CA MET A 119 6.01 10.67 -3.99
C MET A 119 6.43 10.69 -5.47
N MET A 120 5.80 11.51 -6.30
CA MET A 120 6.10 11.62 -7.74
C MET A 120 7.45 12.25 -8.02
N ASN A 121 8.02 13.01 -7.10
CA ASN A 121 9.38 13.54 -7.18
C ASN A 121 10.45 12.48 -6.88
N GLY A 122 10.05 11.30 -6.42
CA GLY A 122 10.95 10.21 -6.08
C GLY A 122 11.62 10.37 -4.72
N GLY A 123 12.13 9.28 -4.20
CA GLY A 123 12.79 9.26 -2.91
C GLY A 123 12.68 7.89 -2.22
N GLU A 124 12.95 7.88 -0.93
CA GLU A 124 12.88 6.67 -0.10
C GLU A 124 11.87 6.82 1.02
N LEU A 125 10.91 5.89 1.06
CA LEU A 125 9.98 5.68 2.15
C LEU A 125 10.43 4.49 2.99
N ILE A 126 10.66 4.68 4.27
CA ILE A 126 10.98 3.60 5.22
C ILE A 126 9.84 3.48 6.21
N VAL A 127 9.25 2.28 6.29
CA VAL A 127 8.18 1.95 7.24
C VAL A 127 8.74 1.04 8.33
N PHE A 128 8.59 1.43 9.58
CA PHE A 128 8.99 0.66 10.75
C PHE A 128 7.79 -0.11 11.32
N ALA A 129 7.89 -1.41 11.32
CA ALA A 129 6.81 -2.32 11.70
C ALA A 129 7.26 -3.42 12.70
#